data_c03770ea9ae26e62384f37c84dd21192
#
_entry.id   c03770ea9ae26e62384f37c84dd21192
#
_cell.length_a   1.000
_cell.length_b   1.000
_cell.length_c   1.000
_cell.angle_alpha   90.00
_cell.angle_beta   90.00
_cell.angle_gamma   90.00
#
_symmetry.space_group_name_H-M   'P 1'
#
loop_
_entity.id
_entity.type
_entity.pdbx_description
1 polymer ?
#
loop_
_entity_poly.entity_id
_entity_poly.type
_entity_poly.pdbx_seq_one_letter_code
_entity_poly.pdbx_strand_id
1 'polypeptide(L)'
;MFYIKQKRLVIRYLGCKSENFLPEGWQLITLERLFYGFYNESLYKKLFTIPEHSERLEFIVDQTERITGISDFGKYMSKILAIDTFFMNEDRHMHNIGVLMDAEEKYHLCPIFDNGAGLLSDIQMDYPMEENINNLMEEARSKTLCEDFDEQIEIAEELYGQQISLEFTKKDVKEILDMESYYPQEYKERVFEIIMNRRRKYRYLF
;
A
#
# COMPACT_ATOMS: atom_id res chain seq x y z
N MET A 1 -6.35 -13.60 -17.48
CA MET A 1 -6.52 -13.24 -18.92
C MET A 1 -8.00 -13.14 -19.21
N PHE A 2 -8.47 -11.96 -19.60
CA PHE A 2 -9.88 -11.73 -19.95
C PHE A 2 -10.04 -11.72 -21.46
N TYR A 3 -11.12 -12.34 -21.98
CA TYR A 3 -11.43 -12.35 -23.40
C TYR A 3 -12.66 -11.49 -23.65
N ILE A 4 -12.50 -10.45 -24.47
CA ILE A 4 -13.65 -9.72 -25.02
C ILE A 4 -13.78 -10.11 -26.49
N LYS A 5 -14.91 -10.73 -26.84
CA LYS A 5 -15.20 -11.15 -28.21
C LYS A 5 -16.08 -10.12 -28.87
N GLN A 6 -15.51 -9.27 -29.71
CA GLN A 6 -16.28 -8.38 -30.62
C GLN A 6 -15.96 -8.78 -32.04
N LYS A 7 -17.00 -9.17 -32.80
CA LYS A 7 -17.00 -9.44 -34.26
C LYS A 7 -15.64 -9.85 -34.86
N ARG A 8 -15.18 -11.08 -34.62
CA ARG A 8 -13.96 -11.70 -35.18
C ARG A 8 -12.61 -11.18 -34.65
N LEU A 9 -12.56 -10.22 -33.73
CA LEU A 9 -11.32 -9.80 -33.10
C LEU A 9 -11.30 -10.33 -31.66
N VAL A 10 -10.28 -11.11 -31.32
CA VAL A 10 -10.02 -11.52 -29.93
C VAL A 10 -8.93 -10.57 -29.41
N ILE A 11 -9.34 -9.65 -28.53
CA ILE A 11 -8.41 -8.75 -27.86
C ILE A 11 -8.05 -9.41 -26.52
N ARG A 12 -6.75 -9.55 -26.25
CA ARG A 12 -6.23 -10.06 -24.98
C ARG A 12 -5.70 -8.88 -24.18
N TYR A 13 -6.18 -8.74 -22.97
CA TYR A 13 -5.66 -7.78 -22.00
C TYR A 13 -4.93 -8.51 -20.89
N LEU A 14 -3.80 -7.95 -20.45
CA LEU A 14 -3.20 -8.31 -19.20
C LEU A 14 -3.97 -7.64 -18.08
N GLY A 15 -4.22 -8.36 -17.00
CA GLY A 15 -4.93 -7.85 -15.85
C GLY A 15 -4.70 -8.72 -14.62
N CYS A 16 -4.98 -8.20 -13.45
CA CYS A 16 -4.98 -8.96 -12.22
C CYS A 16 -6.39 -9.44 -11.85
N LYS A 17 -6.46 -10.55 -11.13
CA LYS A 17 -7.67 -11.06 -10.50
C LYS A 17 -7.42 -11.08 -9.00
N SER A 18 -8.27 -10.39 -8.24
CA SER A 18 -8.30 -10.48 -6.79
C SER A 18 -9.62 -11.06 -6.31
N GLU A 19 -9.60 -11.73 -5.16
CA GLU A 19 -10.81 -12.14 -4.48
C GLU A 19 -11.43 -10.93 -3.77
N ASN A 20 -12.75 -10.88 -3.77
CA ASN A 20 -13.45 -9.87 -2.98
C ASN A 20 -13.34 -10.25 -1.49
N PHE A 21 -12.61 -9.44 -0.75
CA PHE A 21 -12.44 -9.65 0.71
C PHE A 21 -13.62 -9.12 1.54
N LEU A 22 -14.58 -8.42 0.91
CA LEU A 22 -15.71 -7.83 1.59
C LEU A 22 -16.80 -8.89 1.85
N PRO A 23 -17.12 -9.23 3.11
CA PRO A 23 -18.20 -10.15 3.41
C PRO A 23 -19.57 -9.59 2.96
N GLU A 24 -20.52 -10.50 2.73
CA GLU A 24 -21.88 -10.08 2.35
C GLU A 24 -22.53 -9.24 3.46
N GLY A 25 -23.12 -8.12 3.08
CA GLY A 25 -23.73 -7.17 4.01
C GLY A 25 -22.78 -6.22 4.72
N TRP A 26 -21.46 -6.36 4.51
CA TRP A 26 -20.46 -5.46 5.07
C TRP A 26 -20.15 -4.30 4.11
N GLN A 27 -19.59 -3.24 4.64
CA GLN A 27 -19.20 -2.06 3.87
C GLN A 27 -17.73 -1.73 4.10
N LEU A 28 -17.02 -1.40 3.03
CA LEU A 28 -15.70 -0.79 3.08
C LEU A 28 -15.86 0.73 3.17
N ILE A 29 -15.33 1.32 4.23
CA ILE A 29 -15.34 2.76 4.45
C ILE A 29 -13.90 3.25 4.50
N THR A 30 -13.49 4.05 3.51
CA THR A 30 -12.14 4.63 3.46
C THR A 30 -11.98 5.71 4.52
N LEU A 31 -10.75 5.99 4.97
CA LEU A 31 -10.51 6.98 6.03
C LEU A 31 -11.01 8.37 5.63
N GLU A 32 -10.84 8.78 4.38
CA GLU A 32 -11.38 10.05 3.89
C GLU A 32 -12.90 10.11 4.01
N ARG A 33 -13.60 9.01 3.63
CA ARG A 33 -15.08 8.95 3.76
C ARG A 33 -15.55 8.87 5.20
N LEU A 34 -14.83 8.12 6.05
CA LEU A 34 -15.11 8.00 7.47
C LEU A 34 -15.05 9.37 8.15
N PHE A 35 -13.96 10.08 7.93
CA PHE A 35 -13.73 11.40 8.51
C PHE A 35 -14.75 12.43 7.97
N TYR A 36 -14.98 12.43 6.65
CA TYR A 36 -15.97 13.31 6.04
C TYR A 36 -17.38 13.08 6.58
N GLY A 37 -17.78 11.81 6.74
CA GLY A 37 -19.08 11.45 7.27
C GLY A 37 -19.30 11.91 8.71
N PHE A 38 -18.23 11.99 9.50
CA PHE A 38 -18.33 12.37 10.92
C PHE A 38 -18.16 13.88 11.15
N TYR A 39 -17.23 14.53 10.43
CA TYR A 39 -16.88 15.93 10.66
C TYR A 39 -17.34 16.88 9.54
N ASN A 40 -17.82 16.35 8.42
CA ASN A 40 -18.14 17.12 7.20
C ASN A 40 -16.94 17.94 6.68
N GLU A 41 -15.73 17.40 6.87
CA GLU A 41 -14.45 17.98 6.46
C GLU A 41 -13.60 16.92 5.76
N SER A 42 -12.69 17.33 4.85
CA SER A 42 -11.72 16.43 4.21
C SER A 42 -10.57 16.13 5.17
N LEU A 43 -10.29 14.83 5.41
CA LEU A 43 -9.14 14.38 6.16
C LEU A 43 -7.84 14.85 5.52
N TYR A 44 -7.73 14.69 4.20
CA TYR A 44 -6.57 15.13 3.43
C TYR A 44 -6.24 16.61 3.66
N LYS A 45 -7.26 17.50 3.54
CA LYS A 45 -7.08 18.93 3.80
C LYS A 45 -6.67 19.21 5.24
N LYS A 46 -7.23 18.46 6.18
CA LYS A 46 -6.90 18.59 7.60
C LYS A 46 -5.45 18.23 7.87
N LEU A 47 -4.95 17.13 7.33
CA LEU A 47 -3.56 16.70 7.48
C LEU A 47 -2.56 17.74 6.95
N PHE A 48 -2.87 18.45 5.88
CA PHE A 48 -2.04 19.55 5.38
C PHE A 48 -1.88 20.71 6.38
N THR A 49 -2.79 20.86 7.33
CA THR A 49 -2.69 21.89 8.36
C THR A 49 -1.82 21.50 9.54
N ILE A 50 -1.40 20.23 9.61
CA ILE A 50 -0.54 19.69 10.66
C ILE A 50 0.90 19.65 10.11
N PRO A 51 1.83 20.46 10.64
CA PRO A 51 3.19 20.54 10.10
C PRO A 51 3.98 19.26 10.33
N GLU A 52 3.94 18.72 11.55
CA GLU A 52 4.74 17.56 11.97
C GLU A 52 4.13 16.24 11.45
N HIS A 53 4.97 15.43 10.81
CA HIS A 53 4.51 14.16 10.20
C HIS A 53 4.09 13.11 11.25
N SER A 54 4.75 13.09 12.40
CA SER A 54 4.34 12.25 13.54
C SER A 54 2.96 12.62 14.06
N GLU A 55 2.67 13.93 14.21
CA GLU A 55 1.36 14.41 14.63
C GLU A 55 0.27 14.09 13.60
N ARG A 56 0.61 14.03 12.30
CA ARG A 56 -0.34 13.56 11.26
C ARG A 56 -0.75 12.12 11.49
N LEU A 57 0.22 11.23 11.81
CA LEU A 57 -0.08 9.83 12.06
C LEU A 57 -0.88 9.67 13.36
N GLU A 58 -0.50 10.34 14.44
CA GLU A 58 -1.27 10.35 15.68
C GLU A 58 -2.70 10.84 15.44
N PHE A 59 -2.87 11.93 14.69
CA PHE A 59 -4.20 12.46 14.36
C PHE A 59 -5.05 11.44 13.58
N ILE A 60 -4.48 10.77 12.57
CA ILE A 60 -5.20 9.73 11.80
C ILE A 60 -5.66 8.62 12.74
N VAL A 61 -4.78 8.14 13.59
CA VAL A 61 -5.06 7.04 14.52
C VAL A 61 -6.12 7.46 15.54
N ASP A 62 -5.91 8.56 16.24
CA ASP A 62 -6.82 9.06 17.28
C ASP A 62 -8.24 9.28 16.74
N GLN A 63 -8.35 9.93 15.57
CA GLN A 63 -9.68 10.17 15.00
C GLN A 63 -10.34 8.88 14.53
N THR A 64 -9.59 7.95 13.96
CA THR A 64 -10.15 6.67 13.52
C THR A 64 -10.58 5.82 14.71
N GLU A 65 -9.76 5.69 15.75
CA GLU A 65 -10.10 4.96 16.97
C GLU A 65 -11.29 5.59 17.68
N ARG A 66 -11.35 6.91 17.76
CA ARG A 66 -12.47 7.65 18.35
C ARG A 66 -13.80 7.42 17.63
N ILE A 67 -13.78 7.38 16.29
CA ILE A 67 -15.00 7.20 15.48
C ILE A 67 -15.46 5.75 15.50
N THR A 68 -14.50 4.82 15.42
CA THR A 68 -14.79 3.39 15.18
C THR A 68 -14.80 2.53 16.44
N GLY A 69 -14.11 2.96 17.49
CA GLY A 69 -13.89 2.16 18.70
C GLY A 69 -12.81 1.08 18.53
N ILE A 70 -12.10 1.03 17.39
CA ILE A 70 -10.98 0.10 17.17
C ILE A 70 -9.79 0.59 17.99
N SER A 71 -9.23 -0.24 18.88
CA SER A 71 -8.16 0.14 19.81
C SER A 71 -6.73 -0.15 19.30
N ASP A 72 -6.58 -0.85 18.18
CA ASP A 72 -5.29 -1.26 17.63
C ASP A 72 -5.02 -0.64 16.23
N PHE A 73 -5.66 0.48 15.93
CA PHE A 73 -5.54 1.10 14.61
C PHE A 73 -4.13 1.65 14.36
N GLY A 74 -3.46 2.14 15.40
CA GLY A 74 -2.06 2.58 15.30
C GLY A 74 -1.12 1.45 14.88
N LYS A 75 -1.27 0.25 15.43
CA LYS A 75 -0.52 -0.94 15.00
C LYS A 75 -0.83 -1.36 13.56
N TYR A 76 -2.09 -1.23 13.16
CA TYR A 76 -2.50 -1.49 11.78
C TYR A 76 -1.87 -0.48 10.81
N MET A 77 -1.83 0.80 11.16
CA MET A 77 -1.15 1.82 10.36
C MET A 77 0.35 1.54 10.25
N SER A 78 1.03 1.17 11.34
CA SER A 78 2.45 0.79 11.31
C SER A 78 2.71 -0.38 10.35
N LYS A 79 1.81 -1.39 10.29
CA LYS A 79 1.91 -2.48 9.30
C LYS A 79 1.80 -1.98 7.87
N ILE A 80 0.80 -1.12 7.57
CA ILE A 80 0.61 -0.56 6.23
C ILE A 80 1.85 0.21 5.81
N LEU A 81 2.32 1.13 6.64
CA LEU A 81 3.44 2.00 6.31
C LEU A 81 4.75 1.22 6.14
N ALA A 82 4.97 0.17 6.92
CA ALA A 82 6.12 -0.72 6.75
C ALA A 82 6.05 -1.54 5.43
N ILE A 83 4.87 -2.04 5.06
CA ILE A 83 4.66 -2.73 3.78
C ILE A 83 4.86 -1.76 2.61
N ASP A 84 4.23 -0.59 2.67
CA ASP A 84 4.35 0.42 1.61
C ASP A 84 5.79 0.91 1.45
N THR A 85 6.50 1.11 2.55
CA THR A 85 7.92 1.42 2.56
C THR A 85 8.73 0.31 1.91
N PHE A 86 8.52 -0.95 2.31
CA PHE A 86 9.28 -2.06 1.75
C PHE A 86 9.04 -2.25 0.25
N PHE A 87 7.80 -2.18 -0.19
CA PHE A 87 7.41 -2.35 -1.59
C PHE A 87 7.37 -1.05 -2.39
N MET A 88 7.72 0.09 -1.78
CA MET A 88 7.73 1.42 -2.42
C MET A 88 6.38 1.75 -3.05
N ASN A 89 5.29 1.58 -2.29
CA ASN A 89 3.95 1.88 -2.77
C ASN A 89 3.69 3.40 -2.71
N GLU A 90 3.65 4.05 -3.85
CA GLU A 90 3.54 5.50 -3.98
C GLU A 90 2.11 6.03 -3.96
N ASP A 91 1.11 5.16 -3.97
CA ASP A 91 -0.29 5.59 -4.07
C ASP A 91 -1.14 5.26 -2.84
N ARG A 92 -0.50 5.17 -1.66
CA ARG A 92 -1.20 4.99 -0.39
C ARG A 92 -1.74 6.31 0.13
N HIS A 93 -2.89 6.72 -0.35
CA HIS A 93 -3.62 7.90 0.14
C HIS A 93 -4.82 7.51 1.02
N MET A 94 -5.51 8.48 1.62
CA MET A 94 -6.60 8.24 2.60
C MET A 94 -7.84 7.54 2.01
N HIS A 95 -7.95 7.39 0.69
CA HIS A 95 -8.96 6.54 0.05
C HIS A 95 -8.50 5.08 -0.13
N ASN A 96 -7.20 4.79 0.05
CA ASN A 96 -6.62 3.45 -0.06
C ASN A 96 -6.29 2.83 1.31
N ILE A 97 -6.79 3.45 2.38
CA ILE A 97 -6.80 2.95 3.75
C ILE A 97 -8.24 2.99 4.23
N GLY A 98 -8.70 1.96 4.93
CA GLY A 98 -10.09 1.92 5.37
C GLY A 98 -10.34 0.98 6.53
N VAL A 99 -11.59 0.97 6.94
CA VAL A 99 -12.17 0.05 7.92
C VAL A 99 -13.36 -0.67 7.29
N LEU A 100 -13.71 -1.82 7.82
CA LEU A 100 -14.93 -2.53 7.46
C LEU A 100 -16.00 -2.24 8.51
N MET A 101 -17.25 -2.08 8.07
CA MET A 101 -18.41 -1.98 8.95
C MET A 101 -19.36 -3.14 8.65
N ASP A 102 -19.72 -3.90 9.68
CA ASP A 102 -20.65 -5.02 9.57
C ASP A 102 -22.13 -4.57 9.60
N ALA A 103 -23.04 -5.55 9.53
CA ALA A 103 -24.48 -5.28 9.49
C ALA A 103 -25.02 -4.74 10.83
N GLU A 104 -24.30 -4.92 11.93
CA GLU A 104 -24.60 -4.39 13.27
C GLU A 104 -23.92 -3.04 13.52
N GLU A 105 -23.38 -2.40 12.47
CA GLU A 105 -22.64 -1.12 12.51
C GLU A 105 -21.38 -1.15 13.37
N LYS A 106 -20.79 -2.33 13.61
CA LYS A 106 -19.49 -2.47 14.26
C LYS A 106 -18.36 -2.37 13.25
N TYR A 107 -17.30 -1.70 13.68
CA TYR A 107 -16.11 -1.50 12.84
C TYR A 107 -15.05 -2.56 13.10
N HIS A 108 -14.37 -2.95 12.03
CA HIS A 108 -13.30 -3.94 12.02
C HIS A 108 -12.13 -3.43 11.17
N LEU A 109 -10.91 -3.93 11.45
CA LEU A 109 -9.77 -3.66 10.59
C LEU A 109 -10.00 -4.23 9.19
N CYS A 110 -9.63 -3.46 8.19
CA CYS A 110 -9.72 -3.87 6.79
C CYS A 110 -8.45 -4.63 6.38
N PRO A 111 -8.54 -5.68 5.55
CA PRO A 111 -7.35 -6.15 4.83
C PRO A 111 -6.67 -5.02 4.07
N ILE A 112 -5.34 -5.06 3.97
CA ILE A 112 -4.58 -4.07 3.19
C ILE A 112 -4.90 -4.30 1.71
N PHE A 113 -5.34 -3.26 1.02
CA PHE A 113 -5.76 -3.32 -0.38
C PHE A 113 -5.07 -2.23 -1.20
N ASP A 114 -5.23 -2.29 -2.52
CA ASP A 114 -4.68 -1.31 -3.47
C ASP A 114 -3.17 -1.11 -3.36
N ASN A 115 -2.43 -2.20 -3.59
CA ASN A 115 -0.97 -2.22 -3.54
C ASN A 115 -0.34 -2.17 -4.96
N GLY A 116 -1.11 -1.74 -5.97
CA GLY A 116 -0.68 -1.81 -7.37
C GLY A 116 0.40 -0.84 -7.79
N ALA A 117 0.61 0.24 -7.04
CA ALA A 117 1.60 1.27 -7.34
C ALA A 117 2.97 1.03 -6.68
N GLY A 118 3.28 -0.21 -6.31
CA GLY A 118 4.56 -0.57 -5.72
C GLY A 118 5.59 -1.08 -6.72
N LEU A 119 6.85 -1.22 -6.26
CA LEU A 119 7.95 -1.81 -7.02
C LEU A 119 8.25 -1.09 -8.34
N LEU A 120 8.06 0.22 -8.41
CA LEU A 120 8.25 1.04 -9.60
C LEU A 120 7.44 0.51 -10.79
N SER A 121 6.17 0.19 -10.57
CA SER A 121 5.31 -0.52 -11.52
C SER A 121 4.90 0.28 -12.75
N ASP A 122 4.91 1.62 -12.70
CA ASP A 122 4.60 2.46 -13.87
C ASP A 122 5.82 2.63 -14.79
N ILE A 123 6.11 1.56 -15.52
CA ILE A 123 7.24 1.52 -16.47
C ILE A 123 6.99 2.31 -17.76
N GLN A 124 5.77 2.82 -17.98
CA GLN A 124 5.44 3.55 -19.19
C GLN A 124 5.62 5.05 -19.02
N MET A 125 5.42 5.57 -17.83
CA MET A 125 5.44 6.99 -17.55
C MET A 125 6.56 7.37 -16.58
N ASP A 126 6.52 6.84 -15.37
CA ASP A 126 7.35 7.33 -14.27
C ASP A 126 8.67 6.57 -14.14
N TYR A 127 8.70 5.28 -14.49
CA TYR A 127 9.87 4.42 -14.24
C TYR A 127 10.31 3.61 -15.47
N PRO A 128 10.82 4.27 -16.54
CA PRO A 128 11.19 3.59 -17.77
C PRO A 128 12.28 2.52 -17.55
N MET A 129 12.24 1.45 -18.35
CA MET A 129 13.12 0.29 -18.19
C MET A 129 14.58 0.58 -18.52
N GLU A 130 14.85 1.60 -19.31
CA GLU A 130 16.19 1.99 -19.76
C GLU A 130 16.98 2.77 -18.70
N GLU A 131 16.32 3.28 -17.67
CA GLU A 131 16.96 4.07 -16.64
C GLU A 131 17.56 3.24 -15.51
N ASN A 132 18.54 3.84 -14.82
CA ASN A 132 19.22 3.17 -13.70
C ASN A 132 18.26 2.97 -12.53
N ILE A 133 18.07 1.72 -12.13
CA ILE A 133 17.13 1.34 -11.08
C ILE A 133 17.41 2.00 -9.73
N ASN A 134 18.67 2.26 -9.38
CA ASN A 134 19.00 2.90 -8.11
C ASN A 134 18.54 4.36 -8.09
N ASN A 135 18.71 5.08 -9.21
CA ASN A 135 18.22 6.45 -9.34
C ASN A 135 16.69 6.48 -9.22
N LEU A 136 16.01 5.57 -9.92
CA LEU A 136 14.54 5.48 -9.87
C LEU A 136 14.04 5.14 -8.47
N MET A 137 14.73 4.27 -7.73
CA MET A 137 14.38 3.99 -6.33
C MET A 137 14.59 5.19 -5.40
N GLU A 138 15.53 6.08 -5.72
CA GLU A 138 15.74 7.34 -4.99
C GLU A 138 14.71 8.41 -5.33
N GLU A 139 14.08 8.31 -6.50
CA GLU A 139 13.05 9.24 -6.97
C GLU A 139 11.64 8.89 -6.45
N ALA A 140 11.41 7.64 -6.09
CA ALA A 140 10.11 7.18 -5.59
C ALA A 140 9.70 7.89 -4.29
N ARG A 141 8.44 8.32 -4.21
CA ARG A 141 7.90 9.11 -3.09
C ARG A 141 6.66 8.47 -2.48
N SER A 142 6.61 8.48 -1.16
CA SER A 142 5.37 8.17 -0.45
C SER A 142 4.36 9.32 -0.55
N LYS A 143 3.08 9.00 -0.44
CA LYS A 143 1.97 9.99 -0.44
C LYS A 143 1.10 9.91 0.82
N THR A 144 1.54 9.16 1.84
CA THR A 144 0.71 8.93 3.04
C THR A 144 0.92 10.03 4.10
N LEU A 145 2.07 10.07 4.73
CA LEU A 145 2.40 11.04 5.77
C LEU A 145 3.34 12.13 5.26
N CYS A 146 4.37 11.73 4.56
CA CYS A 146 5.42 12.53 3.98
C CYS A 146 5.88 11.88 2.67
N GLU A 147 6.81 12.54 1.96
CA GLU A 147 7.34 12.03 0.69
C GLU A 147 8.43 10.96 0.88
N ASP A 148 9.05 10.88 2.07
CA ASP A 148 10.14 9.97 2.37
C ASP A 148 9.64 8.67 3.01
N PHE A 149 9.94 7.53 2.38
CA PHE A 149 9.58 6.21 2.88
C PHE A 149 10.32 5.83 4.18
N ASP A 150 11.57 6.27 4.35
CA ASP A 150 12.34 5.96 5.55
C ASP A 150 11.81 6.73 6.75
N GLU A 151 11.58 8.03 6.59
CA GLU A 151 10.96 8.86 7.63
C GLU A 151 9.57 8.31 8.02
N GLN A 152 8.78 7.88 7.04
CA GLN A 152 7.45 7.34 7.27
C GLN A 152 7.46 6.07 8.14
N ILE A 153 8.35 5.12 7.87
CA ILE A 153 8.44 3.89 8.67
C ILE A 153 9.05 4.17 10.05
N GLU A 154 10.05 5.04 10.16
CA GLU A 154 10.63 5.45 11.44
C GLU A 154 9.58 6.04 12.37
N ILE A 155 8.78 6.99 11.90
CA ILE A 155 7.67 7.58 12.67
C ILE A 155 6.68 6.49 13.11
N ALA A 156 6.29 5.60 12.21
CA ALA A 156 5.30 4.58 12.50
C ALA A 156 5.81 3.56 13.54
N GLU A 157 7.07 3.17 13.46
CA GLU A 157 7.69 2.23 14.40
C GLU A 157 8.00 2.90 15.75
N GLU A 158 8.36 4.18 15.78
CA GLU A 158 8.54 4.93 17.01
C GLU A 158 7.24 5.05 17.81
N LEU A 159 6.13 5.37 17.15
CA LEU A 159 4.84 5.59 17.82
C LEU A 159 4.13 4.27 18.18
N TYR A 160 4.18 3.27 17.31
CA TYR A 160 3.34 2.05 17.45
C TYR A 160 4.14 0.75 17.43
N GLY A 161 5.45 0.82 17.37
CA GLY A 161 6.36 -0.34 17.33
C GLY A 161 6.40 -1.06 15.99
N GLN A 162 7.43 -1.86 15.80
CA GLN A 162 7.54 -2.75 14.63
C GLN A 162 6.44 -3.80 14.68
N GLN A 163 5.62 -3.86 13.62
CA GLN A 163 4.44 -4.73 13.56
C GLN A 163 4.55 -5.84 12.53
N ILE A 164 5.61 -5.86 11.72
CA ILE A 164 5.84 -6.89 10.72
C ILE A 164 7.20 -7.55 10.88
N SER A 165 7.25 -8.83 10.51
CA SER A 165 8.47 -9.60 10.25
C SER A 165 8.28 -10.31 8.92
N LEU A 166 9.25 -10.18 8.02
CA LEU A 166 9.21 -10.73 6.67
C LEU A 166 10.02 -12.03 6.62
N GLU A 167 9.41 -13.13 6.24
CA GLU A 167 10.02 -14.47 6.28
C GLU A 167 10.30 -15.07 4.90
N PHE A 168 10.41 -14.28 3.85
CA PHE A 168 10.70 -14.81 2.52
C PHE A 168 12.19 -14.81 2.18
N THR A 169 12.57 -15.74 1.30
CA THR A 169 13.92 -15.92 0.80
C THR A 169 14.06 -15.44 -0.65
N LYS A 170 15.31 -15.36 -1.14
CA LYS A 170 15.58 -15.13 -2.57
C LYS A 170 14.92 -16.17 -3.47
N LYS A 171 14.80 -17.40 -2.98
CA LYS A 171 14.20 -18.50 -3.71
C LYS A 171 12.69 -18.27 -3.87
N ASP A 172 12.01 -17.88 -2.79
CA ASP A 172 10.57 -17.61 -2.81
C ASP A 172 10.22 -16.50 -3.79
N VAL A 173 11.01 -15.41 -3.82
CA VAL A 173 10.83 -14.32 -4.78
C VAL A 173 10.97 -14.81 -6.22
N LYS A 174 12.00 -15.65 -6.51
CA LYS A 174 12.18 -16.20 -7.85
C LYS A 174 11.02 -17.11 -8.25
N GLU A 175 10.60 -18.00 -7.35
CA GLU A 175 9.49 -18.92 -7.60
C GLU A 175 8.19 -18.15 -7.94
N ILE A 176 7.87 -17.09 -7.19
CA ILE A 176 6.70 -16.24 -7.47
C ILE A 176 6.82 -15.56 -8.84
N LEU A 177 7.96 -14.97 -9.16
CA LEU A 177 8.17 -14.32 -10.43
C LEU A 177 8.13 -15.30 -11.61
N ASP A 178 8.62 -16.52 -11.42
CA ASP A 178 8.61 -17.56 -12.47
C ASP A 178 7.20 -18.08 -12.78
N MET A 179 6.27 -18.02 -11.81
CA MET A 179 4.85 -18.35 -12.05
C MET A 179 4.15 -17.37 -12.99
N GLU A 180 4.66 -16.13 -13.11
CA GLU A 180 4.07 -15.10 -13.94
C GLU A 180 4.52 -15.24 -15.41
N SER A 181 3.88 -16.15 -16.14
CA SER A 181 4.24 -16.50 -17.53
C SER A 181 4.07 -15.34 -18.54
N TYR A 182 3.32 -14.31 -18.20
CA TYR A 182 3.05 -13.17 -19.08
C TYR A 182 3.97 -11.97 -18.86
N TYR A 183 4.75 -11.98 -17.78
CA TYR A 183 5.73 -10.94 -17.51
C TYR A 183 7.02 -11.19 -18.32
N PRO A 184 7.50 -10.20 -19.07
CA PRO A 184 8.82 -10.31 -19.74
C PRO A 184 9.93 -10.58 -18.72
N GLN A 185 10.96 -11.31 -19.16
CA GLN A 185 12.06 -11.69 -18.27
C GLN A 185 12.78 -10.47 -17.67
N GLU A 186 12.98 -9.42 -18.44
CA GLU A 186 13.58 -8.16 -17.99
C GLU A 186 12.81 -7.50 -16.84
N TYR A 187 11.47 -7.59 -16.84
CA TYR A 187 10.65 -7.06 -15.76
C TYR A 187 10.79 -7.88 -14.49
N LYS A 188 10.86 -9.21 -14.62
CA LYS A 188 11.08 -10.11 -13.48
C LYS A 188 12.44 -9.83 -12.83
N GLU A 189 13.48 -9.64 -13.63
CA GLU A 189 14.82 -9.31 -13.16
C GLU A 189 14.84 -7.97 -12.41
N ARG A 190 14.20 -6.95 -12.97
CA ARG A 190 14.04 -5.64 -12.33
C ARG A 190 13.33 -5.73 -10.99
N VAL A 191 12.17 -6.38 -10.94
CA VAL A 191 11.40 -6.57 -9.70
C VAL A 191 12.22 -7.34 -8.66
N PHE A 192 12.93 -8.39 -9.11
CA PHE A 192 13.82 -9.15 -8.23
C PHE A 192 14.93 -8.26 -7.65
N GLU A 193 15.56 -7.43 -8.48
CA GLU A 193 16.61 -6.52 -8.04
C GLU A 193 16.08 -5.49 -7.02
N ILE A 194 14.92 -4.88 -7.26
CA ILE A 194 14.27 -3.98 -6.32
C ILE A 194 14.07 -4.67 -4.98
N ILE A 195 13.40 -5.83 -4.95
CA ILE A 195 13.12 -6.57 -3.71
C ILE A 195 14.42 -6.92 -2.96
N MET A 196 15.48 -7.32 -3.67
CA MET A 196 16.76 -7.62 -3.02
C MET A 196 17.46 -6.38 -2.47
N ASN A 197 17.32 -5.22 -3.11
CA ASN A 197 17.81 -3.94 -2.60
C ASN A 197 17.05 -3.55 -1.33
N ARG A 198 15.71 -3.62 -1.36
CA ARG A 198 14.87 -3.31 -0.19
C ARG A 198 15.15 -4.26 0.97
N ARG A 199 15.32 -5.57 0.69
CA ARG A 199 15.69 -6.55 1.71
C ARG A 199 17.04 -6.25 2.38
N ARG A 200 18.00 -5.73 1.65
CA ARG A 200 19.30 -5.32 2.23
C ARG A 200 19.15 -4.07 3.10
N LYS A 201 18.38 -3.11 2.63
CA LYS A 201 18.14 -1.84 3.33
C LYS A 201 17.38 -2.08 4.65
N TYR A 202 16.29 -2.84 4.59
CA TYR A 202 15.42 -3.11 5.76
C TYR A 202 15.64 -4.52 6.33
N ARG A 203 16.91 -4.92 6.46
CA ARG A 203 17.27 -6.25 6.98
C ARG A 203 16.74 -6.55 8.39
N TYR A 204 16.41 -5.52 9.15
CA TYR A 204 15.86 -5.65 10.50
C TYR A 204 14.41 -6.14 10.51
N LEU A 205 13.73 -6.10 9.37
CA LEU A 205 12.39 -6.65 9.19
C LEU A 205 12.38 -8.18 8.94
N PHE A 206 13.59 -8.84 8.87
CA PHE A 206 13.74 -10.25 8.55
C PHE A 206 14.31 -11.07 9.70
#